data_2a802b953caafaff446656c611b7a11c
#
_entry.id   2a802b953caafaff446656c611b7a11c
#
_cell.length_a   1.000
_cell.length_b   1.000
_cell.length_c   1.000
_cell.angle_alpha   90.00
_cell.angle_beta   90.00
_cell.angle_gamma   90.00
#
_symmetry.space_group_name_H-M   'P 1'
#
loop_
_entity.id
_entity.type
_entity.pdbx_description
1 polymer ?
#
loop_
_entity_poly.entity_id
_entity_poly.type
_entity_poly.pdbx_seq_one_letter_code
_entity_poly.pdbx_strand_id
1 'polypeptide(L)'
;MAVNCKILELRYLNPKTLSVSLESESDFDFLAGQYVLLELGKSGKLPFSIASSPKSNREFELHLGGVSKESSLANGVMYLQQCFQNGETVVVERAKGNAWLRPTDGKIVLVAGGSGYTYTRSLLHEAIKQNQESEITLYWGAYSENDLYEHDYLVELEAAYSGFTYIPITESISNNIVAHHGRLLDIVYEDFDFNTPADLYICGRYEMVQAAYSHLNNVYEGQLNIYSDALPAA
;
A
#
# COMPACT_ATOMS: atom_id res chain seq x y z
N MET A 1 11.94 -4.77 18.71
CA MET A 1 11.13 -5.32 19.82
C MET A 1 9.74 -5.58 19.30
N ALA A 2 9.05 -6.59 19.81
CA ALA A 2 7.65 -6.88 19.47
C ALA A 2 6.72 -6.20 20.48
N VAL A 3 5.50 -5.92 20.07
CA VAL A 3 4.43 -5.35 20.91
C VAL A 3 3.17 -6.20 20.77
N ASN A 4 2.39 -6.27 21.83
CA ASN A 4 1.05 -6.84 21.76
C ASN A 4 0.08 -5.80 21.21
N CYS A 5 -0.82 -6.26 20.35
CA CYS A 5 -1.85 -5.42 19.76
C CYS A 5 -3.22 -6.07 19.95
N LYS A 6 -4.20 -5.27 20.34
CA LYS A 6 -5.59 -5.67 20.32
C LYS A 6 -6.14 -5.55 18.91
N ILE A 7 -6.89 -6.52 18.44
CA ILE A 7 -7.64 -6.42 17.20
C ILE A 7 -8.91 -5.62 17.49
N LEU A 8 -9.08 -4.48 16.84
CA LEU A 8 -10.26 -3.63 16.98
C LEU A 8 -11.36 -4.04 16.00
N GLU A 9 -10.95 -4.37 14.76
CA GLU A 9 -11.87 -4.76 13.69
C GLU A 9 -11.20 -5.74 12.73
N LEU A 10 -11.99 -6.67 12.20
CA LEU A 10 -11.69 -7.52 11.04
C LEU A 10 -12.79 -7.33 10.00
N ARG A 11 -12.46 -6.79 8.82
CA ARG A 11 -13.43 -6.52 7.77
C ARG A 11 -12.87 -6.91 6.41
N TYR A 12 -13.63 -7.70 5.64
CA TYR A 12 -13.29 -7.95 4.25
C TYR A 12 -13.58 -6.72 3.39
N LEU A 13 -12.57 -6.22 2.69
CA LEU A 13 -12.69 -5.12 1.72
C LEU A 13 -13.17 -5.65 0.37
N ASN A 14 -12.73 -6.86 0.01
CA ASN A 14 -13.24 -7.67 -1.07
C ASN A 14 -13.02 -9.16 -0.71
N PRO A 15 -13.45 -10.15 -1.52
CA PRO A 15 -13.28 -11.57 -1.18
C PRO A 15 -11.83 -12.04 -0.96
N LYS A 16 -10.84 -11.25 -1.40
CA LYS A 16 -9.41 -11.60 -1.33
C LYS A 16 -8.58 -10.71 -0.41
N THR A 17 -9.19 -9.66 0.19
CA THR A 17 -8.47 -8.69 1.01
C THR A 17 -9.17 -8.48 2.34
N LEU A 18 -8.46 -8.77 3.44
CA LEU A 18 -8.91 -8.57 4.80
C LEU A 18 -8.23 -7.32 5.40
N SER A 19 -9.02 -6.34 5.83
CA SER A 19 -8.57 -5.26 6.70
C SER A 19 -8.53 -5.72 8.14
N VAL A 20 -7.43 -5.37 8.83
CA VAL A 20 -7.17 -5.66 10.24
C VAL A 20 -6.82 -4.35 10.92
N SER A 21 -7.73 -3.82 11.74
CA SER A 21 -7.47 -2.65 12.57
C SER A 21 -6.90 -3.09 13.91
N LEU A 22 -5.78 -2.51 14.29
CA LEU A 22 -5.01 -2.88 15.47
C LEU A 22 -4.77 -1.67 16.37
N GLU A 23 -4.78 -1.89 17.69
CA GLU A 23 -4.33 -0.95 18.71
C GLU A 23 -3.17 -1.56 19.50
N SER A 24 -2.02 -0.91 19.52
CA SER A 24 -0.86 -1.35 20.30
C SER A 24 -1.06 -1.06 21.80
N GLU A 25 -0.70 -2.01 22.67
CA GLU A 25 -0.70 -1.82 24.12
C GLU A 25 0.37 -0.83 24.61
N SER A 26 1.38 -0.55 23.79
CA SER A 26 2.45 0.40 24.08
C SER A 26 2.62 1.39 22.93
N ASP A 27 3.45 2.41 23.12
CA ASP A 27 3.77 3.38 22.07
C ASP A 27 4.26 2.69 20.80
N PHE A 28 3.61 3.05 19.70
CA PHE A 28 3.86 2.45 18.39
C PHE A 28 4.02 3.54 17.34
N ASP A 29 5.25 3.95 17.13
CA ASP A 29 5.60 4.95 16.14
C ASP A 29 5.99 4.28 14.82
N PHE A 30 5.52 4.84 13.73
CA PHE A 30 5.91 4.45 12.37
C PHE A 30 5.85 5.64 11.41
N LEU A 31 6.50 5.50 10.28
CA LEU A 31 6.43 6.44 9.16
C LEU A 31 5.54 5.84 8.06
N ALA A 32 4.79 6.70 7.36
CA ALA A 32 3.97 6.26 6.23
C ALA A 32 4.84 5.57 5.18
N GLY A 33 4.43 4.38 4.72
CA GLY A 33 5.18 3.51 3.83
C GLY A 33 5.96 2.40 4.52
N GLN A 34 6.03 2.37 5.84
CA GLN A 34 6.65 1.26 6.56
C GLN A 34 5.74 0.03 6.66
N TYR A 35 6.33 -1.11 6.96
CA TYR A 35 5.66 -2.40 7.17
C TYR A 35 5.97 -2.98 8.55
N VAL A 36 5.17 -3.95 8.96
CA VAL A 36 5.35 -4.73 10.19
C VAL A 36 5.46 -6.21 9.88
N LEU A 37 6.05 -6.98 10.81
CA LEU A 37 5.90 -8.44 10.82
C LEU A 37 4.79 -8.79 11.81
N LEU A 38 3.67 -9.30 11.29
CA LEU A 38 2.54 -9.78 12.08
C LEU A 38 2.70 -11.28 12.33
N GLU A 39 2.59 -11.69 13.60
CA GLU A 39 2.60 -13.11 13.98
C GLU A 39 1.21 -13.72 13.73
N LEU A 40 1.18 -14.78 12.94
CA LEU A 40 -0.02 -15.46 12.48
C LEU A 40 -0.09 -16.92 12.97
N GLY A 41 0.24 -17.12 14.25
CA GLY A 41 0.23 -18.45 14.88
C GLY A 41 1.13 -19.45 14.13
N LYS A 42 0.57 -20.57 13.69
CA LYS A 42 1.31 -21.61 12.95
C LYS A 42 1.84 -21.18 11.59
N SER A 43 1.29 -20.09 11.00
CA SER A 43 1.79 -19.51 9.75
C SER A 43 3.06 -18.68 9.92
N GLY A 44 3.51 -18.49 11.17
CA GLY A 44 4.71 -17.72 11.49
C GLY A 44 4.50 -16.22 11.38
N LYS A 45 5.58 -15.48 11.15
CA LYS A 45 5.58 -14.04 10.99
C LYS A 45 5.63 -13.67 9.51
N LEU A 46 4.69 -12.86 9.06
CA LEU A 46 4.63 -12.38 7.69
C LEU A 46 4.65 -10.85 7.63
N PRO A 47 5.29 -10.26 6.60
CA PRO A 47 5.35 -8.82 6.41
C PRO A 47 4.05 -8.27 5.82
N PHE A 48 3.57 -7.15 6.39
CA PHE A 48 2.43 -6.39 5.86
C PHE A 48 2.72 -4.90 5.93
N SER A 49 2.55 -4.21 4.83
CA SER A 49 2.59 -2.74 4.81
C SER A 49 1.50 -2.18 5.71
N ILE A 50 1.82 -1.12 6.44
CA ILE A 50 0.82 -0.38 7.21
C ILE A 50 -0.02 0.43 6.23
N ALA A 51 -1.35 0.25 6.25
CA ALA A 51 -2.28 0.86 5.32
C ALA A 51 -2.71 2.27 5.72
N SER A 52 -2.71 2.55 7.04
CA SER A 52 -3.06 3.86 7.57
C SER A 52 -1.88 4.82 7.58
N SER A 53 -2.17 6.13 7.57
CA SER A 53 -1.18 7.14 7.96
C SER A 53 -0.89 7.07 9.46
N PRO A 54 0.28 7.58 9.93
CA PRO A 54 0.59 7.63 11.35
C PRO A 54 -0.45 8.41 12.15
N LYS A 55 -0.85 7.86 13.30
CA LYS A 55 -1.82 8.45 14.23
C LYS A 55 -1.21 8.54 15.63
N SER A 56 -1.69 9.48 16.44
CA SER A 56 -1.23 9.67 17.81
C SER A 56 -1.83 8.69 18.83
N ASN A 57 -2.79 7.86 18.43
CA ASN A 57 -3.57 6.99 19.32
C ASN A 57 -3.15 5.52 19.32
N ARG A 58 -1.95 5.21 18.82
CA ARG A 58 -1.40 3.84 18.73
C ARG A 58 -2.19 2.89 17.84
N GLU A 59 -3.15 3.41 17.07
CA GLU A 59 -3.93 2.64 16.11
C GLU A 59 -3.29 2.63 14.74
N PHE A 60 -3.35 1.49 14.08
CA PHE A 60 -2.93 1.32 12.69
C PHE A 60 -3.73 0.23 12.00
N GLU A 61 -3.72 0.24 10.69
CA GLU A 61 -4.47 -0.68 9.84
C GLU A 61 -3.53 -1.44 8.91
N LEU A 62 -3.82 -2.73 8.73
CA LEU A 62 -3.15 -3.60 7.77
C LEU A 62 -4.18 -4.14 6.78
N HIS A 63 -3.82 -4.22 5.49
CA HIS A 63 -4.62 -4.94 4.50
C HIS A 63 -3.89 -6.22 4.10
N LEU A 64 -4.46 -7.36 4.40
CA LEU A 64 -3.94 -8.67 4.06
C LEU A 64 -4.52 -9.09 2.70
N GLY A 65 -3.75 -8.89 1.64
CA GLY A 65 -4.13 -9.27 0.28
C GLY A 65 -3.84 -10.74 -0.04
N GLY A 66 -4.52 -11.30 -1.05
CA GLY A 66 -4.32 -12.68 -1.50
C GLY A 66 -4.94 -13.73 -0.57
N VAL A 67 -5.91 -13.34 0.25
CA VAL A 67 -6.64 -14.27 1.12
C VAL A 67 -7.52 -15.18 0.26
N SER A 68 -7.28 -16.48 0.33
CA SER A 68 -8.16 -17.51 -0.22
C SER A 68 -8.06 -18.77 0.65
N LYS A 69 -8.99 -19.71 0.48
CA LYS A 69 -8.96 -20.97 1.24
C LYS A 69 -7.71 -21.82 0.98
N GLU A 70 -7.08 -21.62 -0.17
CA GLU A 70 -5.89 -22.36 -0.63
C GLU A 70 -4.60 -21.56 -0.41
N SER A 71 -4.69 -20.30 0.04
CA SER A 71 -3.53 -19.46 0.28
C SER A 71 -2.78 -19.87 1.55
N SER A 72 -1.49 -19.59 1.57
CA SER A 72 -0.66 -19.74 2.79
C SER A 72 -1.16 -18.86 3.95
N LEU A 73 -1.95 -17.81 3.66
CA LEU A 73 -2.57 -16.93 4.65
C LEU A 73 -3.84 -17.50 5.30
N ALA A 74 -4.46 -18.55 4.74
CA ALA A 74 -5.74 -19.07 5.24
C ALA A 74 -5.70 -19.38 6.75
N ASN A 75 -4.67 -20.09 7.20
CA ASN A 75 -4.48 -20.43 8.62
C ASN A 75 -4.21 -19.18 9.47
N GLY A 76 -3.49 -18.21 8.94
CA GLY A 76 -3.23 -16.93 9.61
C GLY A 76 -4.50 -16.10 9.80
N VAL A 77 -5.37 -16.06 8.79
CA VAL A 77 -6.69 -15.40 8.89
C VAL A 77 -7.57 -16.08 9.92
N MET A 78 -7.61 -17.43 9.95
CA MET A 78 -8.34 -18.18 10.98
C MET A 78 -7.78 -17.87 12.38
N TYR A 79 -6.48 -17.78 12.54
CA TYR A 79 -5.85 -17.39 13.81
C TYR A 79 -6.29 -15.98 14.24
N LEU A 80 -6.26 -14.98 13.35
CA LEU A 80 -6.72 -13.63 13.65
C LEU A 80 -8.20 -13.59 14.05
N GLN A 81 -9.06 -14.34 13.35
CA GLN A 81 -10.47 -14.45 13.68
C GLN A 81 -10.69 -15.06 15.07
N GLN A 82 -9.93 -16.09 15.41
CA GLN A 82 -10.00 -16.72 16.74
C GLN A 82 -9.52 -15.74 17.83
N CYS A 83 -8.39 -15.05 17.65
CA CYS A 83 -7.92 -14.04 18.60
C CYS A 83 -8.95 -12.93 18.79
N PHE A 84 -9.55 -12.44 17.70
CA PHE A 84 -10.59 -11.41 17.76
C PHE A 84 -11.83 -11.85 18.54
N GLN A 85 -12.33 -13.06 18.27
CA GLN A 85 -13.49 -13.63 18.97
C GLN A 85 -13.25 -13.85 20.45
N ASN A 86 -12.04 -14.25 20.84
CA ASN A 86 -11.66 -14.51 22.21
C ASN A 86 -11.21 -13.25 22.98
N GLY A 87 -11.05 -12.10 22.30
CA GLY A 87 -10.46 -10.89 22.88
C GLY A 87 -8.96 -11.04 23.20
N GLU A 88 -8.27 -11.94 22.50
CA GLU A 88 -6.83 -12.16 22.64
C GLU A 88 -6.05 -11.14 21.81
N THR A 89 -4.84 -10.81 22.27
CA THR A 89 -3.93 -9.93 21.53
C THR A 89 -3.10 -10.72 20.48
N VAL A 90 -2.63 -10.00 19.47
CA VAL A 90 -1.68 -10.52 18.48
C VAL A 90 -0.34 -9.82 18.62
N VAL A 91 0.73 -10.49 18.23
CA VAL A 91 2.09 -9.95 18.33
C VAL A 91 2.51 -9.30 17.02
N VAL A 92 2.95 -8.06 17.10
CA VAL A 92 3.45 -7.28 15.98
C VAL A 92 4.88 -6.84 16.27
N GLU A 93 5.82 -7.05 15.34
CA GLU A 93 7.12 -6.43 15.46
C GLU A 93 7.03 -4.95 15.05
N ARG A 94 7.89 -4.10 15.67
CA ARG A 94 7.93 -2.67 15.35
C ARG A 94 8.12 -2.44 13.86
N ALA A 95 7.61 -1.32 13.40
CA ALA A 95 7.67 -0.91 12.00
C ALA A 95 9.10 -0.90 11.45
N LYS A 96 9.24 -1.28 10.20
CA LYS A 96 10.48 -1.45 9.43
C LYS A 96 10.28 -0.88 8.03
N GLY A 97 11.35 -0.82 7.27
CA GLY A 97 11.37 -0.37 5.89
C GLY A 97 11.96 1.03 5.74
N ASN A 98 12.63 1.24 4.61
CA ASN A 98 13.29 2.50 4.29
C ASN A 98 12.57 3.31 3.21
N ALA A 99 11.52 2.74 2.60
CA ALA A 99 10.74 3.37 1.54
C ALA A 99 9.56 4.21 2.10
N TRP A 100 9.81 4.97 3.17
CA TRP A 100 8.82 5.87 3.78
C TRP A 100 8.73 7.21 3.05
N LEU A 101 7.62 7.93 3.21
CA LEU A 101 7.36 9.24 2.61
C LEU A 101 8.43 10.26 2.98
N ARG A 102 9.10 10.83 1.97
CA ARG A 102 10.12 11.88 2.13
C ARG A 102 9.49 13.25 1.95
N PRO A 103 9.99 14.28 2.66
CA PRO A 103 9.71 15.67 2.27
C PRO A 103 10.22 15.91 0.85
N THR A 104 9.41 16.50 0.00
CA THR A 104 9.77 16.78 -1.40
C THR A 104 9.13 18.08 -1.88
N ASP A 105 9.83 18.77 -2.77
CA ASP A 105 9.29 19.91 -3.54
C ASP A 105 8.84 19.47 -4.95
N GLY A 106 9.05 18.19 -5.27
CA GLY A 106 8.68 17.57 -6.54
C GLY A 106 7.30 16.92 -6.52
N LYS A 107 6.96 16.25 -7.63
CA LYS A 107 5.76 15.44 -7.71
C LYS A 107 5.90 14.15 -6.91
N ILE A 108 4.80 13.67 -6.33
CA ILE A 108 4.72 12.36 -5.68
C ILE A 108 4.01 11.40 -6.61
N VAL A 109 4.69 10.36 -7.05
CA VAL A 109 4.14 9.32 -7.93
C VAL A 109 4.03 8.01 -7.17
N LEU A 110 2.82 7.54 -7.01
CA LEU A 110 2.49 6.31 -6.29
C LEU A 110 2.10 5.23 -7.31
N VAL A 111 2.87 4.14 -7.37
CA VAL A 111 2.61 3.03 -8.30
C VAL A 111 2.31 1.75 -7.52
N ALA A 112 1.07 1.29 -7.60
CA ALA A 112 0.55 0.16 -6.84
C ALA A 112 0.14 -1.00 -7.75
N GLY A 113 0.78 -2.15 -7.61
CA GLY A 113 0.36 -3.41 -8.26
C GLY A 113 -0.42 -4.29 -7.28
N GLY A 114 -1.73 -4.48 -7.52
CA GLY A 114 -2.58 -5.29 -6.66
C GLY A 114 -2.60 -4.83 -5.20
N SER A 115 -2.21 -5.73 -4.27
CA SER A 115 -2.12 -5.41 -2.84
C SER A 115 -1.01 -4.42 -2.47
N GLY A 116 -0.13 -4.05 -3.41
CA GLY A 116 0.82 -2.94 -3.23
C GLY A 116 0.15 -1.61 -2.92
N TYR A 117 -1.15 -1.50 -3.21
CA TYR A 117 -1.97 -0.36 -2.82
C TYR A 117 -1.94 -0.07 -1.31
N THR A 118 -1.83 -1.08 -0.47
CA THR A 118 -1.72 -0.92 0.98
C THR A 118 -0.58 0.03 1.37
N TYR A 119 0.57 -0.13 0.75
CA TYR A 119 1.74 0.73 0.94
C TYR A 119 1.48 2.16 0.43
N THR A 120 1.02 2.30 -0.80
CA THR A 120 0.78 3.62 -1.41
C THR A 120 -0.38 4.37 -0.75
N ARG A 121 -1.36 3.66 -0.21
CA ARG A 121 -2.46 4.22 0.58
C ARG A 121 -1.95 4.98 1.81
N SER A 122 -1.03 4.38 2.56
CA SER A 122 -0.41 5.03 3.73
C SER A 122 0.30 6.33 3.34
N LEU A 123 1.07 6.31 2.25
CA LEU A 123 1.79 7.46 1.71
C LEU A 123 0.83 8.56 1.25
N LEU A 124 -0.21 8.20 0.49
CA LEU A 124 -1.23 9.12 -0.02
C LEU A 124 -1.91 9.87 1.13
N HIS A 125 -2.39 9.14 2.13
CA HIS A 125 -3.09 9.74 3.25
C HIS A 125 -2.17 10.66 4.08
N GLU A 126 -0.92 10.28 4.27
CA GLU A 126 0.03 11.10 5.01
C GLU A 126 0.44 12.34 4.21
N ALA A 127 0.66 12.24 2.90
CA ALA A 127 0.99 13.36 2.04
C ALA A 127 -0.15 14.42 2.03
N ILE A 128 -1.39 13.97 1.90
CA ILE A 128 -2.57 14.86 1.97
C ILE A 128 -2.69 15.50 3.38
N LYS A 129 -2.50 14.70 4.44
CA LYS A 129 -2.59 15.19 5.83
C LYS A 129 -1.52 16.25 6.15
N GLN A 130 -0.33 16.09 5.60
CA GLN A 130 0.76 17.08 5.75
C GLN A 130 0.52 18.33 4.90
N ASN A 131 -0.57 18.35 4.12
CA ASN A 131 -0.93 19.44 3.22
C ASN A 131 0.24 19.87 2.32
N GLN A 132 0.96 18.87 1.79
CA GLN A 132 2.05 19.12 0.85
C GLN A 132 1.47 19.79 -0.40
N GLU A 133 2.11 20.84 -0.88
CA GLU A 133 1.74 21.51 -2.14
C GLU A 133 2.09 20.66 -3.38
N SER A 134 2.71 19.49 -3.17
CA SER A 134 3.11 18.57 -4.24
C SER A 134 1.89 17.95 -4.93
N GLU A 135 1.96 17.85 -6.25
CA GLU A 135 1.02 17.06 -7.03
C GLU A 135 1.22 15.58 -6.75
N ILE A 136 0.16 14.87 -6.44
CA ILE A 136 0.17 13.44 -6.12
C ILE A 136 -0.56 12.69 -7.24
N THR A 137 0.09 11.72 -7.88
CA THR A 137 -0.54 10.81 -8.85
C THR A 137 -0.48 9.39 -8.35
N LEU A 138 -1.62 8.70 -8.28
CA LEU A 138 -1.70 7.29 -7.93
C LEU A 138 -2.11 6.45 -9.14
N TYR A 139 -1.21 5.60 -9.61
CA TYR A 139 -1.50 4.50 -10.54
C TYR A 139 -1.77 3.23 -9.77
N TRP A 140 -2.99 2.71 -9.82
CA TRP A 140 -3.32 1.45 -9.17
C TRP A 140 -3.77 0.40 -10.19
N GLY A 141 -2.88 -0.56 -10.43
CA GLY A 141 -3.12 -1.69 -11.33
C GLY A 141 -3.64 -2.92 -10.59
N ALA A 142 -4.70 -3.52 -11.11
CA ALA A 142 -5.29 -4.76 -10.61
C ALA A 142 -5.71 -5.68 -11.77
N TYR A 143 -5.99 -6.95 -11.47
CA TYR A 143 -6.48 -7.87 -12.50
C TYR A 143 -7.89 -7.48 -12.99
N SER A 144 -8.78 -7.14 -12.05
CA SER A 144 -10.16 -6.74 -12.33
C SER A 144 -10.60 -5.56 -11.47
N GLU A 145 -11.73 -4.93 -11.84
CA GLU A 145 -12.35 -3.85 -11.08
C GLU A 145 -12.65 -4.22 -9.62
N ASN A 146 -13.07 -5.45 -9.37
CA ASN A 146 -13.36 -5.94 -8.01
C ASN A 146 -12.12 -6.01 -7.11
N ASP A 147 -10.93 -6.01 -7.70
CA ASP A 147 -9.67 -5.99 -6.97
C ASP A 147 -9.23 -4.55 -6.61
N LEU A 148 -9.87 -3.52 -7.19
CA LEU A 148 -9.72 -2.10 -6.84
C LEU A 148 -10.70 -1.72 -5.70
N TYR A 149 -10.55 -2.32 -4.56
CA TYR A 149 -11.52 -2.35 -3.46
C TYR A 149 -11.79 -1.00 -2.75
N GLU A 150 -11.02 0.04 -3.03
CA GLU A 150 -11.28 1.43 -2.60
C GLU A 150 -11.46 2.38 -3.82
N HIS A 151 -11.87 1.87 -4.99
CA HIS A 151 -12.05 2.67 -6.19
C HIS A 151 -12.95 3.88 -5.97
N ASP A 152 -14.16 3.66 -5.45
CA ASP A 152 -15.14 4.72 -5.24
C ASP A 152 -14.61 5.80 -4.28
N TYR A 153 -13.96 5.37 -3.19
CA TYR A 153 -13.31 6.29 -2.25
C TYR A 153 -12.22 7.14 -2.92
N LEU A 154 -11.40 6.56 -3.79
CA LEU A 154 -10.34 7.29 -4.48
C LEU A 154 -10.89 8.28 -5.51
N VAL A 155 -12.00 7.97 -6.19
CA VAL A 155 -12.71 8.89 -7.08
C VAL A 155 -13.28 10.08 -6.29
N GLU A 156 -13.89 9.83 -5.13
CA GLU A 156 -14.37 10.87 -4.23
C GLU A 156 -13.23 11.74 -3.70
N LEU A 157 -12.10 11.14 -3.34
CA LEU A 157 -10.93 11.85 -2.85
C LEU A 157 -10.32 12.76 -3.94
N GLU A 158 -10.23 12.27 -5.18
CA GLU A 158 -9.78 13.09 -6.33
C GLU A 158 -10.68 14.30 -6.56
N ALA A 159 -11.99 14.10 -6.48
CA ALA A 159 -12.96 15.19 -6.60
C ALA A 159 -12.84 16.22 -5.45
N ALA A 160 -12.43 15.79 -4.26
CA ALA A 160 -12.31 16.62 -3.07
C ALA A 160 -10.95 17.33 -2.93
N TYR A 161 -9.89 16.78 -3.51
CA TYR A 161 -8.52 17.28 -3.36
C TYR A 161 -7.86 17.50 -4.73
N SER A 162 -7.80 18.75 -5.17
CA SER A 162 -7.36 19.15 -6.52
C SER A 162 -5.87 18.84 -6.82
N GLY A 163 -5.05 18.57 -5.81
CA GLY A 163 -3.65 18.15 -5.96
C GLY A 163 -3.48 16.64 -6.14
N PHE A 164 -4.55 15.87 -6.21
CA PHE A 164 -4.52 14.41 -6.35
C PHE A 164 -5.15 13.95 -7.66
N THR A 165 -4.48 13.04 -8.34
CA THR A 165 -4.96 12.37 -9.55
C THR A 165 -4.94 10.87 -9.34
N TYR A 166 -6.07 10.20 -9.62
CA TYR A 166 -6.22 8.76 -9.52
C TYR A 166 -6.36 8.09 -10.88
N ILE A 167 -5.49 7.16 -11.19
CA ILE A 167 -5.47 6.42 -12.46
C ILE A 167 -5.67 4.92 -12.19
N PRO A 168 -6.92 4.44 -12.20
CA PRO A 168 -7.24 3.03 -12.09
C PRO A 168 -6.87 2.27 -13.37
N ILE A 169 -6.25 1.09 -13.21
CA ILE A 169 -5.79 0.26 -14.33
C ILE A 169 -6.23 -1.19 -14.09
N THR A 170 -6.85 -1.81 -15.11
CA THR A 170 -7.27 -3.21 -15.04
C THR A 170 -6.73 -4.01 -16.23
N GLU A 171 -6.30 -5.26 -15.96
CA GLU A 171 -5.91 -6.19 -17.04
C GLU A 171 -7.14 -6.79 -17.75
N SER A 172 -8.22 -7.06 -17.01
CA SER A 172 -9.48 -7.51 -17.57
C SER A 172 -10.37 -6.33 -17.96
N ILE A 173 -11.02 -6.44 -19.14
CA ILE A 173 -11.96 -5.42 -19.57
C ILE A 173 -13.18 -5.40 -18.64
N SER A 174 -13.51 -4.22 -18.14
CA SER A 174 -14.73 -3.94 -17.39
C SER A 174 -15.45 -2.75 -17.98
N ASN A 175 -16.79 -2.77 -17.91
CA ASN A 175 -17.63 -1.67 -18.36
C ASN A 175 -18.33 -0.95 -17.20
N ASN A 176 -18.02 -1.35 -15.94
CA ASN A 176 -18.70 -0.78 -14.77
C ASN A 176 -17.97 0.42 -14.18
N ILE A 177 -16.65 0.53 -14.42
CA ILE A 177 -15.83 1.66 -13.99
C ILE A 177 -15.06 2.26 -15.16
N VAL A 178 -14.71 3.54 -15.04
CA VAL A 178 -13.77 4.18 -15.96
C VAL A 178 -12.36 3.83 -15.50
N ALA A 179 -11.68 2.95 -16.26
CA ALA A 179 -10.32 2.52 -15.98
C ALA A 179 -9.52 2.36 -17.28
N HIS A 180 -8.20 2.55 -17.18
CA HIS A 180 -7.31 2.19 -18.27
C HIS A 180 -7.20 0.66 -18.38
N HIS A 181 -7.08 0.16 -19.60
CA HIS A 181 -6.88 -1.26 -19.85
C HIS A 181 -5.46 -1.53 -20.30
N GLY A 182 -4.78 -2.43 -19.62
CA GLY A 182 -3.44 -2.83 -19.98
C GLY A 182 -2.58 -3.21 -18.77
N ARG A 183 -1.29 -3.27 -19.03
CA ARG A 183 -0.30 -3.54 -17.97
C ARG A 183 0.04 -2.24 -17.25
N LEU A 184 0.08 -2.29 -15.92
CA LEU A 184 0.34 -1.12 -15.07
C LEU A 184 1.56 -0.29 -15.54
N LEU A 185 2.71 -0.92 -15.73
CA LEU A 185 3.93 -0.20 -16.08
C LEU A 185 3.90 0.43 -17.47
N ASP A 186 3.24 -0.22 -18.44
CA ASP A 186 3.13 0.32 -19.80
C ASP A 186 2.37 1.66 -19.76
N ILE A 187 1.25 1.70 -19.01
CA ILE A 187 0.44 2.91 -18.84
C ILE A 187 1.21 3.98 -18.07
N VAL A 188 1.93 3.61 -17.00
CA VAL A 188 2.77 4.57 -16.24
C VAL A 188 3.82 5.20 -17.14
N TYR A 189 4.46 4.43 -18.02
CA TYR A 189 5.52 4.94 -18.91
C TYR A 189 4.98 5.83 -20.05
N GLU A 190 3.75 5.58 -20.49
CA GLU A 190 3.10 6.39 -21.53
C GLU A 190 2.52 7.70 -20.98
N ASP A 191 2.02 7.69 -19.74
CA ASP A 191 1.24 8.79 -19.16
C ASP A 191 2.12 9.79 -18.37
N PHE A 192 3.10 9.29 -17.60
CA PHE A 192 3.89 10.16 -16.72
C PHE A 192 5.11 10.76 -17.41
N ASP A 193 5.24 12.11 -17.33
CA ASP A 193 6.44 12.83 -17.79
C ASP A 193 7.56 12.74 -16.76
N PHE A 194 8.45 11.76 -16.96
CA PHE A 194 9.62 11.52 -16.11
C PHE A 194 10.75 12.57 -16.25
N ASN A 195 10.61 13.61 -17.10
CA ASN A 195 11.58 14.71 -17.19
C ASN A 195 11.37 15.77 -16.10
N THR A 196 10.30 15.65 -15.31
CA THR A 196 10.08 16.50 -14.15
C THR A 196 10.60 15.84 -12.87
N PRO A 197 11.18 16.61 -11.92
CA PRO A 197 11.58 16.04 -10.62
C PRO A 197 10.41 15.37 -9.91
N ALA A 198 10.58 14.12 -9.50
CA ALA A 198 9.55 13.36 -8.83
C ALA A 198 10.13 12.33 -7.85
N ASP A 199 9.36 12.06 -6.80
CA ASP A 199 9.57 10.94 -5.90
C ASP A 199 8.60 9.81 -6.25
N LEU A 200 9.13 8.72 -6.80
CA LEU A 200 8.36 7.54 -7.21
C LEU A 200 8.38 6.49 -6.11
N TYR A 201 7.22 6.18 -5.58
CA TYR A 201 7.00 5.11 -4.60
C TYR A 201 6.30 3.95 -5.27
N ILE A 202 6.96 2.78 -5.36
CA ILE A 202 6.44 1.63 -6.10
C ILE A 202 6.34 0.39 -5.22
N CYS A 203 5.17 -0.28 -5.26
CA CYS A 203 4.93 -1.52 -4.56
C CYS A 203 4.06 -2.48 -5.39
N GLY A 204 4.40 -3.76 -5.33
CA GLY A 204 3.72 -4.83 -6.03
C GLY A 204 4.57 -6.09 -6.07
N ARG A 205 4.37 -6.95 -7.07
CA ARG A 205 5.21 -8.14 -7.24
C ARG A 205 6.67 -7.75 -7.44
N TYR A 206 7.58 -8.52 -6.86
CA TYR A 206 9.02 -8.26 -6.90
C TYR A 206 9.52 -8.03 -8.33
N GLU A 207 9.14 -8.88 -9.28
CA GLU A 207 9.55 -8.79 -10.69
C GLU A 207 9.07 -7.49 -11.35
N MET A 208 7.87 -7.01 -10.99
CA MET A 208 7.34 -5.73 -11.47
C MET A 208 8.19 -4.56 -10.96
N VAL A 209 8.51 -4.54 -9.68
CA VAL A 209 9.35 -3.48 -9.08
C VAL A 209 10.75 -3.48 -9.68
N GLN A 210 11.36 -4.65 -9.85
CA GLN A 210 12.70 -4.76 -10.47
C GLN A 210 12.70 -4.31 -11.93
N ALA A 211 11.66 -4.66 -12.70
CA ALA A 211 11.50 -4.22 -14.09
C ALA A 211 11.37 -2.70 -14.18
N ALA A 212 10.54 -2.10 -13.31
CA ALA A 212 10.37 -0.66 -13.24
C ALA A 212 11.68 0.05 -12.88
N TYR A 213 12.36 -0.40 -11.83
CA TYR A 213 13.63 0.18 -11.40
C TYR A 213 14.69 0.13 -12.50
N SER A 214 14.86 -1.04 -13.15
CA SER A 214 15.83 -1.21 -14.22
C SER A 214 15.53 -0.33 -15.42
N HIS A 215 14.27 -0.19 -15.81
CA HIS A 215 13.86 0.67 -16.93
C HIS A 215 14.11 2.15 -16.61
N LEU A 216 13.56 2.62 -15.49
CA LEU A 216 13.59 4.04 -15.13
C LEU A 216 15.00 4.53 -14.81
N ASN A 217 15.81 3.74 -14.13
CA ASN A 217 17.18 4.11 -13.79
C ASN A 217 18.10 4.21 -15.02
N ASN A 218 17.79 3.48 -16.10
CA ASN A 218 18.56 3.56 -17.35
C ASN A 218 18.14 4.71 -18.26
N VAL A 219 16.91 5.21 -18.12
CA VAL A 219 16.32 6.20 -19.04
C VAL A 219 16.30 7.60 -18.43
N TYR A 220 16.23 7.72 -17.11
CA TYR A 220 15.96 8.98 -16.40
C TYR A 220 16.98 9.27 -15.29
N GLU A 221 18.28 9.28 -15.62
CA GLU A 221 19.34 9.58 -14.66
C GLU A 221 19.17 10.97 -14.01
N GLY A 222 19.02 10.97 -12.68
CA GLY A 222 19.19 12.16 -11.82
C GLY A 222 17.95 13.03 -11.59
N GLN A 223 16.77 12.69 -12.13
CA GLN A 223 15.54 13.48 -11.92
C GLN A 223 14.46 12.72 -11.10
N LEU A 224 14.68 11.44 -10.85
CA LEU A 224 13.72 10.55 -10.22
C LEU A 224 14.34 9.86 -9.02
N ASN A 225 13.73 10.04 -7.84
CA ASN A 225 14.04 9.21 -6.68
C ASN A 225 13.08 8.04 -6.64
N ILE A 226 13.59 6.80 -6.60
CA ILE A 226 12.76 5.60 -6.61
C ILE A 226 12.83 4.92 -5.24
N TYR A 227 11.67 4.73 -4.61
CA TYR A 227 11.53 4.11 -3.29
C TYR A 227 10.69 2.84 -3.35
N SER A 228 11.22 1.75 -2.82
CA SER A 228 10.51 0.50 -2.62
C SER A 228 11.27 -0.39 -1.63
N ASP A 229 10.59 -1.07 -0.73
CA ASP A 229 11.21 -2.07 0.15
C ASP A 229 11.60 -3.38 -0.59
N ALA A 230 11.21 -3.52 -1.85
CA ALA A 230 11.66 -4.59 -2.75
C ALA A 230 13.01 -4.27 -3.44
N LEU A 231 13.55 -3.06 -3.25
CA LEU A 231 14.86 -2.65 -3.76
C LEU A 231 15.92 -2.79 -2.68
N PRO A 232 17.20 -3.01 -3.05
CA PRO A 232 18.31 -2.92 -2.09
C PRO A 232 18.29 -1.54 -1.42
N ALA A 233 18.59 -1.49 -0.13
CA ALA A 233 18.80 -0.21 0.54
C ALA A 233 19.95 0.54 -0.13
N ALA A 234 19.69 1.78 -0.55
CA ALA A 234 20.70 2.66 -1.11
C ALA A 234 21.72 3.08 -0.04
#